data_c491ab9efc099f802ae08becac681b25
#
_entry.id   c491ab9efc099f802ae08becac681b25
#
_cell.length_a   1.000
_cell.length_b   1.000
_cell.length_c   1.000
_cell.angle_alpha   90.00
_cell.angle_beta   90.00
_cell.angle_gamma   90.00
#
_symmetry.space_group_name_H-M   'P 1'
#
loop_
_entity.id
_entity.type
_entity.pdbx_description
1 polymer ?
#
loop_
_entity_poly.entity_id
_entity_poly.type
_entity_poly.pdbx_seq_one_letter_code
_entity_poly.pdbx_strand_id
1 'polypeptide(L)'
;MSVVLITGARLPQAHALKRSITEHMVVMGDYYELPNLPGNELLFVQLPAPQSPSYIHQFLALCLKLQVSKVCIVDALEYKLLEPARQLFSEYAIDFEYVDGVKISS
;
A
#
# COMPACT_ATOMS: atom_id res chain seq x y z
N MET A 1 -10.34 -6.74 -13.11
CA MET A 1 -9.00 -6.13 -13.13
C MET A 1 -8.51 -5.96 -11.72
N SER A 2 -7.31 -6.40 -11.46
CA SER A 2 -6.75 -6.33 -10.12
C SER A 2 -6.05 -4.99 -9.89
N VAL A 3 -6.22 -4.44 -8.69
CA VAL A 3 -5.53 -3.24 -8.28
C VAL A 3 -4.59 -3.60 -7.14
N VAL A 4 -3.33 -3.23 -7.29
CA VAL A 4 -2.30 -3.46 -6.28
C VAL A 4 -1.94 -2.13 -5.65
N LEU A 5 -2.00 -2.06 -4.32
CA LEU A 5 -1.59 -0.88 -3.59
C LEU A 5 -0.22 -1.14 -2.99
N ILE A 6 0.73 -0.25 -3.27
CA ILE A 6 2.07 -0.34 -2.70
C ILE A 6 2.22 0.77 -1.68
N THR A 7 2.49 0.41 -0.43
CA THR A 7 2.71 1.41 0.62
C THR A 7 4.16 1.88 0.60
N GLY A 8 4.44 2.96 1.32
CA GLY A 8 5.80 3.46 1.42
C GLY A 8 6.27 4.18 0.17
N ALA A 9 5.40 4.94 -0.45
CA ALA A 9 5.71 5.60 -1.74
C ALA A 9 6.95 6.48 -1.69
N ARG A 10 7.36 6.92 -0.48
CA ARG A 10 8.58 7.72 -0.34
C ARG A 10 9.86 6.90 -0.45
N LEU A 11 9.74 5.58 -0.40
CA LEU A 11 10.90 4.69 -0.36
C LEU A 11 11.26 4.22 -1.76
N PRO A 12 12.58 4.14 -2.08
CA PRO A 12 12.99 3.66 -3.40
C PRO A 12 12.52 2.24 -3.70
N GLN A 13 12.40 1.41 -2.67
CA GLN A 13 11.95 0.03 -2.84
C GLN A 13 10.54 -0.03 -3.42
N ALA A 14 9.69 0.91 -3.04
CA ALA A 14 8.32 0.93 -3.55
C ALA A 14 8.31 1.20 -5.05
N HIS A 15 9.15 2.13 -5.50
CA HIS A 15 9.22 2.44 -6.92
C HIS A 15 9.82 1.30 -7.73
N ALA A 16 10.81 0.60 -7.15
CA ALA A 16 11.38 -0.57 -7.82
C ALA A 16 10.33 -1.66 -7.96
N LEU A 17 9.54 -1.87 -6.92
CA LEU A 17 8.49 -2.87 -6.96
C LEU A 17 7.44 -2.51 -8.00
N LYS A 18 7.06 -1.24 -8.07
CA LYS A 18 6.07 -0.79 -9.05
C LYS A 18 6.52 -1.13 -10.47
N ARG A 19 7.80 -0.92 -10.76
CA ARG A 19 8.32 -1.19 -12.09
C ARG A 19 8.28 -2.67 -12.46
N SER A 20 8.28 -3.55 -11.46
CA SER A 20 8.26 -4.98 -11.71
C SER A 20 6.84 -5.52 -11.91
N ILE A 21 5.83 -4.74 -11.56
CA ILE A 21 4.43 -5.17 -11.69
C ILE A 21 3.87 -4.57 -12.98
N THR A 22 3.67 -5.42 -13.99
CA THR A 22 3.24 -4.95 -15.30
C THR A 22 1.85 -5.42 -15.69
N GLU A 23 1.27 -6.34 -14.93
CA GLU A 23 0.00 -6.96 -15.32
C GLU A 23 -1.19 -6.41 -14.54
N HIS A 24 -0.96 -5.48 -13.60
CA HIS A 24 -2.00 -4.95 -12.73
C HIS A 24 -1.93 -3.44 -12.70
N MET A 25 -3.07 -2.83 -12.36
CA MET A 25 -3.06 -1.41 -12.04
C MET A 25 -2.39 -1.24 -10.69
N VAL A 26 -1.40 -0.36 -10.62
CA VAL A 26 -0.64 -0.13 -9.41
C VAL A 26 -0.92 1.27 -8.89
N VAL A 27 -1.30 1.35 -7.62
CA VAL A 27 -1.50 2.61 -6.92
C VAL A 27 -0.48 2.66 -5.79
N MET A 28 0.22 3.75 -5.64
CA MET A 28 1.20 3.92 -4.57
C MET A 28 0.65 4.86 -3.52
N GLY A 29 0.98 4.60 -2.26
CA GLY A 29 0.50 5.41 -1.17
C GLY A 29 1.52 5.55 -0.06
N ASP A 30 1.34 6.56 0.76
CA ASP A 30 2.17 6.80 1.92
C ASP A 30 1.37 7.57 2.94
N TYR A 31 1.72 7.39 4.21
CA TYR A 31 1.09 8.18 5.27
C TYR A 31 1.77 9.54 5.46
N TYR A 32 2.95 9.72 4.86
CA TYR A 32 3.56 11.04 4.79
C TYR A 32 2.87 11.85 3.71
N GLU A 33 2.92 13.16 3.85
CA GLU A 33 2.34 14.03 2.84
C GLU A 33 3.09 13.86 1.52
N LEU A 34 2.34 13.57 0.47
CA LEU A 34 2.94 13.33 -0.84
C LEU A 34 3.02 14.63 -1.63
N PRO A 35 4.03 14.75 -2.50
CA PRO A 35 4.11 15.92 -3.38
C PRO A 35 2.87 16.00 -4.26
N ASN A 36 2.39 17.22 -4.44
CA ASN A 36 1.25 17.46 -5.31
C ASN A 36 1.76 17.67 -6.74
N LEU A 37 1.94 16.56 -7.45
CA LEU A 37 2.46 16.61 -8.81
C LEU A 37 1.31 16.52 -9.80
N PRO A 38 1.20 17.48 -10.72
CA PRO A 38 0.13 17.44 -11.72
C PRO A 38 0.16 16.16 -12.55
N GLY A 39 -1.00 15.56 -12.74
CA GLY A 39 -1.12 14.38 -13.55
C GLY A 39 -0.84 13.08 -12.84
N ASN A 40 -0.45 13.13 -11.57
CA ASN A 40 -0.10 11.92 -10.82
C ASN A 40 -1.10 11.58 -9.72
N GLU A 41 -2.20 12.31 -9.62
CA GLU A 41 -3.17 12.11 -8.54
C GLU A 41 -3.78 10.71 -8.56
N LEU A 42 -3.88 10.11 -9.73
CA LEU A 42 -4.46 8.78 -9.84
C LEU A 42 -3.48 7.67 -9.48
N LEU A 43 -2.18 8.00 -9.42
CA LEU A 43 -1.13 7.02 -9.12
C LEU A 43 -0.70 7.05 -7.66
N PHE A 44 -1.03 8.08 -6.94
CA PHE A 44 -0.63 8.26 -5.55
C PHE A 44 -1.84 8.57 -4.70
N VAL A 45 -1.93 7.92 -3.55
CA VAL A 45 -3.02 8.17 -2.60
C VAL A 45 -2.43 8.46 -1.23
N GLN A 46 -3.15 9.28 -0.46
CA GLN A 46 -2.76 9.57 0.91
C GLN A 46 -3.28 8.45 1.81
N LEU A 47 -2.38 7.78 2.51
CA LEU A 47 -2.75 6.74 3.45
C LEU A 47 -3.06 7.34 4.82
N PRO A 48 -3.87 6.65 5.63
CA PRO A 48 -4.16 7.14 6.97
C PRO A 48 -2.91 7.17 7.83
N ALA A 49 -2.91 8.05 8.85
CA ALA A 49 -1.79 8.18 9.75
C ALA A 49 -1.69 6.95 10.64
N PRO A 50 -0.48 6.36 10.78
CA PRO A 50 -0.32 5.14 11.60
C PRO A 50 -0.72 5.32 13.04
N GLN A 51 -0.60 6.52 13.59
CA GLN A 51 -0.96 6.78 14.97
C GLN A 51 -2.45 7.01 15.18
N SER A 52 -3.23 7.05 14.11
CA SER A 52 -4.68 7.23 14.22
C SER A 52 -5.32 6.02 14.86
N PRO A 53 -6.24 6.19 15.84
CA PRO A 53 -6.94 5.04 16.40
C PRO A 53 -7.84 4.33 15.38
N SER A 54 -8.15 5.01 14.29
CA SER A 54 -8.97 4.43 13.21
C SER A 54 -8.14 3.95 12.03
N TYR A 55 -6.83 3.78 12.20
CA TYR A 55 -5.92 3.47 11.11
C TYR A 55 -6.39 2.27 10.29
N ILE A 56 -6.71 1.16 10.96
CA ILE A 56 -7.10 -0.07 10.28
C ILE A 56 -8.39 0.13 9.48
N HIS A 57 -9.38 0.75 10.09
CA HIS A 57 -10.68 0.95 9.44
C HIS A 57 -10.56 1.92 8.25
N GLN A 58 -9.75 2.97 8.41
CA GLN A 58 -9.54 3.92 7.34
C GLN A 58 -8.77 3.28 6.17
N PHE A 59 -7.79 2.44 6.50
CA PHE A 59 -7.02 1.74 5.46
C PHE A 59 -7.92 0.77 4.69
N LEU A 60 -8.74 0.02 5.40
CA LEU A 60 -9.66 -0.91 4.76
C LEU A 60 -10.65 -0.17 3.86
N ALA A 61 -11.21 0.93 4.36
CA ALA A 61 -12.16 1.72 3.56
C ALA A 61 -11.52 2.23 2.28
N LEU A 62 -10.27 2.66 2.36
CA LEU A 62 -9.55 3.12 1.18
C LEU A 62 -9.36 1.98 0.18
N CYS A 63 -8.97 0.80 0.68
CA CYS A 63 -8.79 -0.35 -0.20
C CYS A 63 -10.10 -0.74 -0.90
N LEU A 64 -11.21 -0.69 -0.19
CA LEU A 64 -12.50 -1.01 -0.79
C LEU A 64 -12.89 0.04 -1.81
N LYS A 65 -12.63 1.30 -1.53
CA LYS A 65 -12.94 2.37 -2.46
C LYS A 65 -12.14 2.23 -3.76
N LEU A 66 -10.89 1.84 -3.65
CA LEU A 66 -10.01 1.70 -4.81
C LEU A 66 -10.09 0.31 -5.44
N GLN A 67 -10.86 -0.59 -4.84
CA GLN A 67 -11.00 -1.97 -5.32
C GLN A 67 -9.66 -2.70 -5.33
N VAL A 68 -8.88 -2.49 -4.28
CA VAL A 68 -7.57 -3.12 -4.13
C VAL A 68 -7.75 -4.60 -3.82
N SER A 69 -7.00 -5.44 -4.50
CA SER A 69 -6.99 -6.88 -4.24
C SER A 69 -5.73 -7.33 -3.52
N LYS A 70 -4.68 -6.52 -3.54
CA LYS A 70 -3.42 -6.86 -2.88
C LYS A 70 -2.73 -5.60 -2.40
N VAL A 71 -2.20 -5.67 -1.18
CA VAL A 71 -1.41 -4.58 -0.59
C VAL A 71 0.01 -5.08 -0.44
N CYS A 72 0.93 -4.43 -1.13
CA CYS A 72 2.36 -4.71 -0.98
C CYS A 72 2.92 -3.70 0.02
N ILE A 73 3.31 -4.17 1.18
CA ILE A 73 3.74 -3.32 2.28
C ILE A 73 5.25 -3.27 2.29
N VAL A 74 5.79 -2.09 2.06
CA VAL A 74 7.24 -1.87 2.02
C VAL A 74 7.73 -1.28 3.35
N ASP A 75 6.88 -0.52 4.01
CA ASP A 75 7.21 0.15 5.25
C ASP A 75 7.00 -0.81 6.43
N ALA A 76 8.05 -1.05 7.21
CA ALA A 76 7.99 -2.00 8.32
C ALA A 76 7.00 -1.58 9.41
N LEU A 77 6.86 -0.27 9.65
CA LEU A 77 5.90 0.21 10.64
C LEU A 77 4.49 -0.14 10.22
N GLU A 78 4.16 0.12 8.96
CA GLU A 78 2.82 -0.20 8.48
C GLU A 78 2.57 -1.70 8.50
N TYR A 79 3.59 -2.50 8.21
CA TYR A 79 3.43 -3.94 8.27
C TYR A 79 3.07 -4.39 9.68
N LYS A 80 3.75 -3.84 10.70
CA LYS A 80 3.46 -4.19 12.08
C LYS A 80 2.03 -3.82 12.47
N LEU A 81 1.53 -2.71 11.94
CA LEU A 81 0.19 -2.26 12.27
C LEU A 81 -0.89 -3.05 11.53
N LEU A 82 -0.60 -3.48 10.30
CA LEU A 82 -1.58 -4.16 9.46
C LEU A 82 -1.61 -5.66 9.67
N GLU A 83 -0.50 -6.25 10.09
CA GLU A 83 -0.41 -7.70 10.24
C GLU A 83 -1.52 -8.28 11.14
N PRO A 84 -1.81 -7.67 12.31
CA PRO A 84 -2.89 -8.21 13.15
C PRO A 84 -4.26 -8.16 12.50
N ALA A 85 -4.44 -7.32 11.49
CA ALA A 85 -5.70 -7.19 10.78
C ALA A 85 -5.75 -7.99 9.48
N ARG A 86 -4.74 -8.81 9.22
CA ARG A 86 -4.65 -9.57 7.97
C ARG A 86 -5.93 -10.36 7.70
N GLN A 87 -6.46 -11.02 8.71
CA GLN A 87 -7.66 -11.83 8.52
C GLN A 87 -8.87 -10.97 8.17
N LEU A 88 -8.99 -9.80 8.81
CA LEU A 88 -10.07 -8.90 8.49
C LEU A 88 -10.04 -8.51 7.00
N PHE A 89 -8.85 -8.17 6.50
CA PHE A 89 -8.73 -7.80 5.09
C PHE A 89 -8.99 -8.98 4.16
N SER A 90 -8.57 -10.18 4.57
CA SER A 90 -8.80 -11.36 3.74
C SER A 90 -10.27 -11.68 3.57
N GLU A 91 -11.11 -11.26 4.52
CA GLU A 91 -12.54 -11.42 4.40
C GLU A 91 -13.13 -10.57 3.27
N TYR A 92 -12.38 -9.57 2.84
CA TYR A 92 -12.76 -8.73 1.70
C TYR A 92 -11.93 -9.05 0.47
N ALA A 93 -11.28 -10.22 0.47
CA ALA A 93 -10.44 -10.67 -0.65
C ALA A 93 -9.26 -9.73 -0.91
N ILE A 94 -8.68 -9.18 0.15
CA ILE A 94 -7.50 -8.31 0.07
C ILE A 94 -6.33 -9.04 0.73
N ASP A 95 -5.29 -9.32 -0.05
CA ASP A 95 -4.10 -9.99 0.44
C ASP A 95 -3.02 -8.99 0.83
N PHE A 96 -2.22 -9.35 1.82
CA PHE A 96 -1.05 -8.58 2.22
C PHE A 96 0.22 -9.30 1.80
N GLU A 97 1.19 -8.55 1.34
CA GLU A 97 2.52 -9.07 1.09
C GLU A 97 3.53 -8.05 1.63
N TYR A 98 4.39 -8.50 2.54
CA TYR A 98 5.46 -7.65 3.05
C TYR A 98 6.68 -7.82 2.16
N VAL A 99 7.16 -6.72 1.63
CA VAL A 99 8.32 -6.73 0.74
C VAL A 99 9.49 -6.09 1.48
N ASP A 100 10.44 -6.91 1.86
CA ASP A 100 11.64 -6.44 2.54
C ASP A 100 12.65 -6.02 1.48
N GLY A 101 12.95 -4.73 1.42
CA GLY A 101 13.87 -4.21 0.42
C GLY A 101 15.25 -4.82 0.49
N VAL A 102 15.65 -5.29 1.67
CA VAL A 102 16.98 -5.89 1.84
C VAL A 102 17.09 -7.18 1.05
N LYS A 103 16.01 -7.91 0.91
CA LYS A 103 16.04 -9.19 0.21
C LYS A 103 16.06 -9.07 -1.30
N ILE A 104 15.78 -7.91 -1.80
CA ILE A 104 15.71 -7.71 -3.24
C ILE A 104 17.10 -7.84 -3.86
N SER A 105 18.13 -7.59 -3.07
CA SER A 105 19.50 -7.63 -3.55
C SER A 105 20.05 -9.03 -3.74
N SER A 106 19.38 -10.01 -3.21
CA SER A 106 19.86 -11.38 -3.28
C SER A 106 19.55 -12.05 -4.59
#